data_2a62ace7b4988bdaee6cc8b88bcc11b6
#
_entry.id   2a62ace7b4988bdaee6cc8b88bcc11b6
#
_cell.length_a   1.000
_cell.length_b   1.000
_cell.length_c   1.000
_cell.angle_alpha   90.00
_cell.angle_beta   90.00
_cell.angle_gamma   90.00
#
_symmetry.space_group_name_H-M   'P 1'
#
loop_
_entity.id
_entity.type
_entity.pdbx_description
1 polymer ?
#
loop_
_entity_poly.entity_id
_entity_poly.type
_entity_poly.pdbx_seq_one_letter_code
_entity_poly.pdbx_strand_id
1 'polypeptide(L)'
;DFDYKMLEVEDQIKVMATYVDLNSDPIPLGTKGFNTLSGSIPRQKARWELGENDYRKELITLQNLQVAATFMNQSPADSIKNYLAKLLFGGLSEIQDAHIGSISYQVGQMKSTGAVTLTDANNPRGIQNITFSAQIPQANITTLTNNARWFTNAAKTTEGSASDPVNDIKKMVRDAKEVYDSVTVEVNEESFFEDMKHSKWAIALGYQLTPALLVSAGVTADAQNTAKAIAETASDDATKAAFKAIIGADEVIYNKTRCGVEVWDDTNKKLVRNKLWAFNKDTYLVRPSGKVGIKKNVVPLRPDPSAISATIFGGHGIIEYRYDPRTKYQDWVSELTVLCVPTRPRDMFILHTK
;
A
#
# COMPACT_ATOMS: atom_id res chain seq x y z
N ASP A 1 11.34 11.68 -18.58
CA ASP A 1 11.04 11.76 -17.14
C ASP A 1 10.93 13.21 -16.72
N PHE A 2 10.04 13.49 -15.77
CA PHE A 2 9.86 14.83 -15.23
C PHE A 2 10.41 14.85 -13.81
N ASP A 3 11.21 15.86 -13.48
CA ASP A 3 11.80 16.01 -12.17
C ASP A 3 10.87 16.76 -11.22
N TYR A 4 10.88 16.38 -9.96
CA TYR A 4 10.22 17.14 -8.90
C TYR A 4 11.22 17.56 -7.83
N LYS A 5 10.91 18.68 -7.16
CA LYS A 5 11.59 19.13 -5.95
C LYS A 5 10.57 19.42 -4.85
N MET A 6 10.91 19.08 -3.65
CA MET A 6 10.08 19.29 -2.46
C MET A 6 10.98 19.69 -1.29
N LEU A 7 10.48 20.58 -0.43
CA LEU A 7 11.15 20.95 0.80
C LEU A 7 10.59 20.14 1.97
N GLU A 8 11.47 19.57 2.76
CA GLU A 8 11.17 18.91 4.03
C GLU A 8 11.70 19.77 5.17
N VAL A 9 10.89 20.00 6.21
CA VAL A 9 11.31 20.69 7.42
C VAL A 9 12.04 19.69 8.31
N GLU A 10 13.27 20.02 8.69
CA GLU A 10 14.14 19.10 9.44
C GLU A 10 13.68 18.82 10.86
N ASP A 11 13.03 19.77 11.51
CA ASP A 11 12.74 19.68 12.95
C ASP A 11 11.26 19.93 13.25
N GLN A 12 10.67 19.03 14.06
CA GLN A 12 9.29 19.10 14.53
C GLN A 12 9.18 19.54 15.98
N ILE A 13 10.29 19.49 16.73
CA ILE A 13 10.31 19.82 18.15
C ILE A 13 10.26 21.35 18.31
N LYS A 14 9.37 21.83 19.16
CA LYS A 14 9.27 23.26 19.49
C LYS A 14 10.44 23.64 20.39
N VAL A 15 11.27 24.56 19.93
CA VAL A 15 12.35 25.13 20.73
C VAL A 15 11.77 26.06 21.79
N MET A 16 12.15 25.85 23.04
CA MET A 16 11.73 26.71 24.13
C MET A 16 12.47 28.07 24.08
N ALA A 17 11.76 29.15 24.36
CA ALA A 17 12.41 30.44 24.57
C ALA A 17 13.28 30.41 25.83
N THR A 18 14.45 31.00 25.73
CA THR A 18 15.39 31.09 26.85
C THR A 18 14.92 32.13 27.86
N TYR A 19 14.92 31.78 29.15
CA TYR A 19 14.68 32.75 30.23
C TYR A 19 15.95 33.61 30.38
N VAL A 20 15.78 34.92 30.27
CA VAL A 20 16.86 35.89 30.40
C VAL A 20 16.54 36.90 31.53
N ASP A 21 17.56 37.57 32.03
CA ASP A 21 17.39 38.60 33.05
C ASP A 21 16.67 39.84 32.49
N LEU A 22 16.04 40.63 33.33
CA LEU A 22 15.12 41.74 32.95
C LEU A 22 15.73 42.73 31.98
N ASN A 23 17.03 42.91 32.03
CA ASN A 23 17.79 43.89 31.19
C ASN A 23 18.69 43.21 30.15
N SER A 24 18.53 41.89 29.92
CA SER A 24 19.34 41.18 28.94
C SER A 24 18.75 41.25 27.53
N ASP A 25 19.58 41.28 26.52
CA ASP A 25 19.16 41.20 25.12
C ASP A 25 18.55 39.84 24.82
N PRO A 26 17.54 39.76 23.94
CA PRO A 26 16.90 38.49 23.57
C PRO A 26 17.90 37.58 22.80
N ILE A 27 17.94 36.32 23.18
CA ILE A 27 18.77 35.31 22.49
C ILE A 27 18.07 34.86 21.20
N PRO A 28 18.71 34.98 20.04
CA PRO A 28 18.11 34.61 18.77
C PRO A 28 17.87 33.08 18.71
N LEU A 29 16.68 32.68 18.29
CA LEU A 29 16.39 31.30 17.97
C LEU A 29 17.02 30.92 16.62
N GLY A 30 17.55 29.71 16.55
CA GLY A 30 18.04 29.15 15.29
C GLY A 30 16.92 29.01 14.24
N THR A 31 17.25 29.23 12.98
CA THR A 31 16.34 28.97 11.88
C THR A 31 16.21 27.47 11.65
N LYS A 32 14.99 27.00 11.38
CA LYS A 32 14.76 25.60 11.03
C LYS A 32 15.45 25.27 9.71
N GLY A 33 16.13 24.13 9.66
CA GLY A 33 16.71 23.61 8.43
C GLY A 33 15.63 23.12 7.46
N PHE A 34 15.94 23.18 6.17
CA PHE A 34 15.12 22.61 5.10
C PHE A 34 15.96 21.67 4.26
N ASN A 35 15.45 20.46 4.06
CA ASN A 35 16.03 19.52 3.10
C ASN A 35 15.27 19.59 1.78
N THR A 36 15.97 19.36 0.69
CA THR A 36 15.37 19.24 -0.63
C THR A 36 15.26 17.78 -1.00
N LEU A 37 14.04 17.32 -1.18
CA LEU A 37 13.74 16.01 -1.77
C LEU A 37 13.54 16.19 -3.27
N SER A 38 14.17 15.35 -4.09
CA SER A 38 14.05 15.41 -5.54
C SER A 38 14.01 14.01 -6.14
N GLY A 39 13.41 13.88 -7.31
CA GLY A 39 13.34 12.62 -8.04
C GLY A 39 12.60 12.79 -9.36
N SER A 40 12.51 11.72 -10.15
CA SER A 40 11.77 11.70 -11.41
C SER A 40 10.39 11.08 -11.25
N ILE A 41 9.41 11.58 -12.03
CA ILE A 41 8.03 11.14 -12.01
C ILE A 41 7.81 10.17 -13.18
N PRO A 42 7.43 8.90 -12.93
CA PRO A 42 7.22 7.93 -13.97
C PRO A 42 5.92 8.18 -14.74
N ARG A 43 5.94 7.82 -16.01
CA ARG A 43 4.80 7.86 -16.90
C ARG A 43 4.18 6.46 -16.97
N GLN A 44 2.88 6.38 -16.73
CA GLN A 44 2.09 5.15 -16.79
C GLN A 44 1.13 5.23 -17.96
N LYS A 45 0.97 4.13 -18.68
CA LYS A 45 0.00 4.02 -19.76
C LYS A 45 -0.82 2.76 -19.57
N ALA A 46 -2.11 2.84 -19.87
CA ALA A 46 -2.99 1.70 -19.96
C ALA A 46 -3.81 1.80 -21.26
N ARG A 47 -4.16 0.64 -21.82
CA ARG A 47 -4.96 0.54 -23.04
C ARG A 47 -5.96 -0.59 -22.88
N TRP A 48 -7.18 -0.32 -23.26
CA TRP A 48 -8.22 -1.31 -23.41
C TRP A 48 -8.67 -1.33 -24.86
N GLU A 49 -8.80 -2.52 -25.44
CA GLU A 49 -9.06 -2.72 -26.86
C GLU A 49 -10.27 -3.62 -27.04
N LEU A 50 -11.11 -3.29 -28.01
CA LEU A 50 -12.19 -4.14 -28.48
C LEU A 50 -12.07 -4.32 -29.99
N GLY A 51 -11.62 -5.51 -30.40
CA GLY A 51 -11.54 -5.89 -31.81
C GLY A 51 -12.87 -6.41 -32.36
N GLU A 52 -12.98 -6.51 -33.69
CA GLU A 52 -14.19 -7.01 -34.35
C GLU A 52 -14.60 -8.42 -33.89
N ASN A 53 -13.63 -9.31 -33.66
CA ASN A 53 -13.92 -10.67 -33.20
C ASN A 53 -14.49 -10.71 -31.78
N ASP A 54 -14.02 -9.84 -30.91
CA ASP A 54 -14.50 -9.75 -29.54
C ASP A 54 -15.90 -9.11 -29.53
N TYR A 55 -16.11 -8.08 -30.35
CA TYR A 55 -17.42 -7.49 -30.55
C TYR A 55 -18.44 -8.51 -31.06
N ARG A 56 -18.06 -9.41 -31.99
CA ARG A 56 -18.95 -10.47 -32.48
C ARG A 56 -19.30 -11.50 -31.40
N LYS A 57 -18.34 -11.89 -30.58
CA LYS A 57 -18.61 -12.78 -29.44
C LYS A 57 -19.59 -12.15 -28.45
N GLU A 58 -19.40 -10.87 -28.19
CA GLU A 58 -20.28 -10.11 -27.31
C GLU A 58 -21.71 -9.97 -27.89
N LEU A 59 -21.86 -9.78 -29.20
CA LEU A 59 -23.16 -9.81 -29.87
C LEU A 59 -23.87 -11.16 -29.73
N ILE A 60 -23.15 -12.27 -29.85
CA ILE A 60 -23.70 -13.61 -29.63
C ILE A 60 -24.16 -13.78 -28.20
N THR A 61 -23.37 -13.30 -27.25
CA THR A 61 -23.72 -13.32 -25.81
C THR A 61 -25.00 -12.49 -25.57
N LEU A 62 -25.11 -11.34 -26.21
CA LEU A 62 -26.29 -10.47 -26.12
C LEU A 62 -27.54 -11.15 -26.70
N GLN A 63 -27.43 -11.84 -27.82
CA GLN A 63 -28.52 -12.63 -28.41
C GLN A 63 -28.94 -13.76 -27.46
N ASN A 64 -27.99 -14.46 -26.86
CA ASN A 64 -28.28 -15.53 -25.88
C ASN A 64 -28.99 -14.97 -24.63
N LEU A 65 -28.59 -13.78 -24.16
CA LEU A 65 -29.26 -13.10 -23.05
C LEU A 65 -30.71 -12.70 -23.41
N GLN A 66 -30.95 -12.24 -24.65
CA GLN A 66 -32.30 -11.95 -25.13
C GLN A 66 -33.19 -13.19 -25.10
N VAL A 67 -32.67 -14.29 -25.61
CA VAL A 67 -33.39 -15.57 -25.62
C VAL A 67 -33.66 -16.04 -24.17
N ALA A 68 -32.66 -16.02 -23.30
CA ALA A 68 -32.81 -16.41 -21.91
C ALA A 68 -33.83 -15.53 -21.15
N ALA A 69 -33.81 -14.22 -21.35
CA ALA A 69 -34.77 -13.30 -20.73
C ALA A 69 -36.22 -13.57 -21.21
N THR A 70 -36.41 -13.94 -22.47
CA THR A 70 -37.70 -14.33 -23.00
C THR A 70 -38.24 -15.59 -22.34
N PHE A 71 -37.38 -16.59 -22.10
CA PHE A 71 -37.76 -17.83 -21.37
C PHE A 71 -38.07 -17.57 -19.90
N MET A 72 -37.47 -16.58 -19.28
CA MET A 72 -37.67 -16.22 -17.86
C MET A 72 -38.81 -15.24 -17.62
N ASN A 73 -39.57 -14.84 -18.64
CA ASN A 73 -40.63 -13.80 -18.55
C ASN A 73 -40.12 -12.47 -17.95
N GLN A 74 -38.83 -12.17 -18.09
CA GLN A 74 -38.24 -10.91 -17.65
C GLN A 74 -38.17 -9.95 -18.81
N SER A 75 -38.26 -8.62 -18.53
CA SER A 75 -38.10 -7.60 -19.57
C SER A 75 -36.63 -7.66 -20.10
N PRO A 76 -36.45 -8.01 -21.39
CA PRO A 76 -35.10 -8.09 -21.97
C PRO A 76 -34.38 -6.73 -21.99
N ALA A 77 -35.14 -5.65 -21.99
CA ALA A 77 -34.63 -4.31 -22.24
C ALA A 77 -33.60 -3.81 -21.21
N ASP A 78 -33.78 -4.11 -19.93
CA ASP A 78 -32.90 -3.61 -18.88
C ASP A 78 -31.61 -4.42 -18.78
N SER A 79 -31.69 -5.73 -18.94
CA SER A 79 -30.50 -6.60 -19.00
C SER A 79 -29.62 -6.26 -20.21
N ILE A 80 -30.24 -5.99 -21.36
CA ILE A 80 -29.54 -5.59 -22.59
C ILE A 80 -28.92 -4.22 -22.44
N LYS A 81 -29.64 -3.23 -21.90
CA LYS A 81 -29.09 -1.88 -21.65
C LYS A 81 -27.89 -1.94 -20.70
N ASN A 82 -27.99 -2.68 -19.62
CA ASN A 82 -26.92 -2.84 -18.65
C ASN A 82 -25.69 -3.54 -19.28
N TYR A 83 -25.91 -4.54 -20.12
CA TYR A 83 -24.84 -5.23 -20.81
C TYR A 83 -24.16 -4.32 -21.85
N LEU A 84 -24.93 -3.59 -22.66
CA LEU A 84 -24.39 -2.62 -23.63
C LEU A 84 -23.63 -1.49 -22.93
N ALA A 85 -24.16 -0.98 -21.83
CA ALA A 85 -23.47 0.03 -21.03
C ALA A 85 -22.12 -0.51 -20.50
N LYS A 86 -22.10 -1.77 -20.00
CA LYS A 86 -20.87 -2.42 -19.55
C LYS A 86 -19.88 -2.64 -20.69
N LEU A 87 -20.35 -3.00 -21.88
CA LEU A 87 -19.51 -3.17 -23.06
C LEU A 87 -18.90 -1.84 -23.53
N LEU A 88 -19.69 -0.76 -23.56
CA LEU A 88 -19.24 0.55 -24.05
C LEU A 88 -18.37 1.30 -23.02
N PHE A 89 -18.71 1.19 -21.74
CA PHE A 89 -18.06 1.95 -20.68
C PHE A 89 -17.16 1.11 -19.77
N GLY A 90 -17.18 -0.23 -19.90
CA GLY A 90 -16.37 -1.13 -19.09
C GLY A 90 -14.86 -0.86 -19.24
N GLY A 91 -14.44 -0.55 -20.47
CA GLY A 91 -13.06 -0.21 -20.74
C GLY A 91 -12.56 1.04 -20.01
N LEU A 92 -13.41 2.04 -19.85
CA LEU A 92 -13.08 3.26 -19.10
C LEU A 92 -12.86 2.95 -17.61
N SER A 93 -13.75 2.15 -17.01
CA SER A 93 -13.63 1.74 -15.61
C SER A 93 -12.37 0.90 -15.39
N GLU A 94 -12.11 -0.08 -16.27
CA GLU A 94 -10.92 -0.95 -16.14
C GLU A 94 -9.61 -0.17 -16.23
N ILE A 95 -9.54 0.84 -17.09
CA ILE A 95 -8.39 1.74 -17.19
C ILE A 95 -8.20 2.56 -15.92
N GLN A 96 -9.29 3.12 -15.38
CA GLN A 96 -9.24 3.87 -14.13
C GLN A 96 -8.78 2.97 -12.97
N ASP A 97 -9.33 1.78 -12.87
CA ASP A 97 -8.96 0.80 -11.85
C ASP A 97 -7.48 0.35 -11.98
N ALA A 98 -6.97 0.22 -13.21
CA ALA A 98 -5.57 -0.09 -13.46
C ALA A 98 -4.64 1.02 -12.92
N HIS A 99 -4.99 2.29 -13.14
CA HIS A 99 -4.21 3.41 -12.59
C HIS A 99 -4.33 3.52 -11.07
N ILE A 100 -5.52 3.30 -10.50
CA ILE A 100 -5.73 3.27 -9.05
C ILE A 100 -4.90 2.13 -8.43
N GLY A 101 -4.90 0.95 -9.06
CA GLY A 101 -4.08 -0.19 -8.65
C GLY A 101 -2.58 0.15 -8.64
N SER A 102 -2.10 0.79 -9.70
CA SER A 102 -0.71 1.22 -9.82
C SER A 102 -0.31 2.25 -8.76
N ILE A 103 -1.15 3.25 -8.50
CA ILE A 103 -0.93 4.24 -7.44
C ILE A 103 -0.93 3.56 -6.06
N SER A 104 -1.87 2.65 -5.82
CA SER A 104 -1.96 1.92 -4.55
C SER A 104 -0.72 1.05 -4.32
N TYR A 105 -0.21 0.41 -5.37
CA TYR A 105 1.04 -0.33 -5.33
C TYR A 105 2.23 0.58 -4.99
N GLN A 106 2.36 1.72 -5.67
CA GLN A 106 3.42 2.69 -5.38
C GLN A 106 3.40 3.15 -3.91
N VAL A 107 2.23 3.55 -3.42
CA VAL A 107 2.07 3.99 -2.02
C VAL A 107 2.48 2.90 -1.04
N GLY A 108 2.01 1.68 -1.27
CA GLY A 108 2.32 0.54 -0.40
C GLY A 108 3.80 0.20 -0.40
N GLN A 109 4.46 0.16 -1.58
CA GLN A 109 5.90 -0.10 -1.69
C GLN A 109 6.73 1.02 -1.07
N MET A 110 6.42 2.29 -1.33
CA MET A 110 7.10 3.43 -0.71
C MET A 110 7.04 3.38 0.82
N LYS A 111 5.90 2.94 1.37
CA LYS A 111 5.72 2.80 2.81
C LYS A 111 6.41 1.57 3.40
N SER A 112 6.44 0.46 2.67
CA SER A 112 6.95 -0.81 3.21
C SER A 112 8.43 -1.07 2.93
N THR A 113 8.99 -0.51 1.85
CA THR A 113 10.39 -0.72 1.47
C THR A 113 11.19 0.56 1.35
N GLY A 114 10.53 1.72 1.43
CA GLY A 114 11.18 3.01 1.18
C GLY A 114 11.47 3.30 -0.29
N ALA A 115 11.07 2.41 -1.21
CA ALA A 115 11.28 2.59 -2.64
C ALA A 115 10.30 1.75 -3.47
N VAL A 116 10.12 2.11 -4.74
CA VAL A 116 9.45 1.27 -5.73
C VAL A 116 10.46 0.89 -6.80
N THR A 117 10.84 -0.37 -6.86
CA THR A 117 11.69 -0.89 -7.93
C THR A 117 10.83 -1.61 -8.96
N LEU A 118 10.91 -1.18 -10.21
CA LEU A 118 10.23 -1.84 -11.33
C LEU A 118 11.02 -3.08 -11.75
N THR A 119 10.37 -4.22 -11.71
CA THR A 119 10.95 -5.54 -12.02
C THR A 119 10.04 -6.29 -12.99
N ASP A 120 10.51 -7.39 -13.52
CA ASP A 120 9.69 -8.28 -14.34
C ASP A 120 8.44 -8.80 -13.60
N ALA A 121 8.54 -8.98 -12.28
CA ALA A 121 7.43 -9.46 -11.47
C ALA A 121 6.28 -8.44 -11.33
N ASN A 122 6.59 -7.14 -11.29
CA ASN A 122 5.60 -6.09 -11.07
C ASN A 122 5.35 -5.18 -12.29
N ASN A 123 6.21 -5.24 -13.30
CA ASN A 123 6.07 -4.49 -14.56
C ASN A 123 6.58 -5.28 -15.77
N PRO A 124 6.06 -6.48 -16.05
CA PRO A 124 6.63 -7.43 -17.03
C PRO A 124 6.62 -6.94 -18.48
N ARG A 125 5.74 -5.96 -18.80
CA ARG A 125 5.59 -5.41 -20.15
C ARG A 125 6.16 -4.01 -20.32
N GLY A 126 6.75 -3.46 -19.26
CA GLY A 126 7.23 -2.08 -19.23
C GLY A 126 8.71 -1.97 -18.94
N ILE A 127 9.12 -0.78 -18.54
CA ILE A 127 10.49 -0.46 -18.17
C ILE A 127 10.83 -1.22 -16.87
N GLN A 128 12.01 -1.81 -16.83
CA GLN A 128 12.51 -2.57 -15.68
C GLN A 128 13.80 -1.96 -15.14
N ASN A 129 14.18 -2.36 -13.94
CA ASN A 129 15.43 -1.93 -13.26
C ASN A 129 15.48 -0.43 -12.97
N ILE A 130 14.33 0.22 -12.84
CA ILE A 130 14.22 1.60 -12.38
C ILE A 130 13.68 1.62 -10.96
N THR A 131 14.32 2.40 -10.08
CA THR A 131 13.92 2.56 -8.69
C THR A 131 13.53 4.00 -8.40
N PHE A 132 12.34 4.18 -7.85
CA PHE A 132 11.87 5.45 -7.31
C PHE A 132 11.98 5.41 -5.79
N SER A 133 12.90 6.18 -5.23
CA SER A 133 13.14 6.20 -3.78
C SER A 133 12.20 7.16 -3.06
N ALA A 134 11.70 6.73 -1.90
CA ALA A 134 11.02 7.58 -0.94
C ALA A 134 11.98 8.47 -0.14
N GLN A 135 13.28 8.29 -0.30
CA GLN A 135 14.36 9.00 0.39
C GLN A 135 14.31 8.86 1.93
N ILE A 136 13.79 7.72 2.40
CA ILE A 136 13.85 7.37 3.83
C ILE A 136 15.33 7.14 4.19
N PRO A 137 15.83 7.75 5.27
CA PRO A 137 17.20 7.53 5.71
C PRO A 137 17.46 6.03 5.99
N GLN A 138 18.61 5.52 5.57
CA GLN A 138 18.97 4.12 5.80
C GLN A 138 18.99 3.75 7.28
N ALA A 139 19.32 4.69 8.16
CA ALA A 139 19.29 4.50 9.61
C ALA A 139 17.89 4.19 10.16
N ASN A 140 16.83 4.59 9.43
CA ASN A 140 15.44 4.36 9.79
C ASN A 140 14.89 3.04 9.21
N ILE A 141 15.70 2.32 8.42
CA ILE A 141 15.32 1.03 7.84
C ILE A 141 16.10 -0.06 8.56
N THR A 142 15.43 -0.79 9.42
CA THR A 142 16.00 -1.90 10.17
C THR A 142 15.61 -3.21 9.54
N THR A 143 16.60 -4.06 9.22
CA THR A 143 16.36 -5.43 8.74
C THR A 143 16.92 -6.39 9.75
N LEU A 144 16.08 -7.24 10.30
CA LEU A 144 16.52 -8.29 11.24
C LEU A 144 17.27 -9.38 10.49
N THR A 145 18.36 -9.84 11.06
CA THR A 145 19.23 -10.84 10.43
C THR A 145 19.45 -12.04 11.34
N ASN A 146 19.71 -13.19 10.74
CA ASN A 146 20.04 -14.42 11.44
C ASN A 146 19.03 -14.76 12.56
N ASN A 147 19.52 -15.01 13.77
CA ASN A 147 18.73 -15.42 14.93
C ASN A 147 17.86 -14.29 15.53
N ALA A 148 18.07 -13.04 15.13
CA ALA A 148 17.21 -11.92 15.53
C ALA A 148 15.91 -11.85 14.70
N ARG A 149 15.84 -12.51 13.54
CA ARG A 149 14.59 -12.64 12.78
C ARG A 149 13.51 -13.26 13.63
N TRP A 150 12.28 -12.78 13.47
CA TRP A 150 11.17 -13.37 14.23
C TRP A 150 10.96 -14.82 13.86
N PHE A 151 11.06 -15.13 12.58
CA PHE A 151 11.07 -16.49 12.07
C PHE A 151 12.25 -16.71 11.13
N THR A 152 12.92 -17.84 11.26
CA THR A 152 14.10 -18.19 10.46
C THR A 152 13.75 -18.89 9.15
N ASN A 153 12.51 -19.40 9.01
CA ASN A 153 12.02 -20.08 7.83
C ASN A 153 10.82 -19.37 7.19
N ALA A 154 10.56 -19.66 5.91
CA ALA A 154 9.47 -19.05 5.15
C ALA A 154 8.07 -19.45 5.65
N ALA A 155 7.95 -20.66 6.21
CA ALA A 155 6.69 -21.18 6.75
C ALA A 155 6.35 -20.61 8.13
N LYS A 156 7.21 -19.76 8.71
CA LYS A 156 7.02 -19.14 10.03
C LYS A 156 6.75 -20.15 11.16
N THR A 157 7.43 -21.31 11.11
CA THR A 157 7.31 -22.37 12.11
C THR A 157 8.50 -22.44 13.06
N THR A 158 9.63 -21.82 12.71
CA THR A 158 10.85 -21.82 13.48
C THR A 158 11.21 -20.41 13.90
N GLU A 159 11.11 -20.12 15.19
CA GLU A 159 11.44 -18.83 15.77
C GLU A 159 12.97 -18.60 15.83
N GLY A 160 13.39 -17.35 15.69
CA GLY A 160 14.79 -16.99 15.92
C GLY A 160 15.15 -17.06 17.41
N SER A 161 16.27 -17.66 17.74
CA SER A 161 16.66 -17.86 19.14
C SER A 161 16.93 -16.57 19.92
N ALA A 162 17.25 -15.47 19.22
CA ALA A 162 17.46 -14.14 19.80
C ALA A 162 16.32 -13.15 19.43
N SER A 163 15.20 -13.66 18.87
CA SER A 163 14.09 -12.81 18.45
C SER A 163 13.32 -12.22 19.64
N ASP A 164 12.94 -10.97 19.55
CA ASP A 164 12.08 -10.31 20.53
C ASP A 164 11.07 -9.33 19.88
N PRO A 165 10.09 -9.89 19.15
CA PRO A 165 9.20 -9.10 18.33
C PRO A 165 8.36 -8.08 19.10
N VAL A 166 8.05 -8.38 20.38
CA VAL A 166 7.27 -7.47 21.23
C VAL A 166 8.10 -6.24 21.58
N ASN A 167 9.37 -6.43 21.98
CA ASN A 167 10.25 -5.31 22.30
C ASN A 167 10.70 -4.54 21.07
N ASP A 168 10.91 -5.21 19.93
CA ASP A 168 11.29 -4.55 18.68
C ASP A 168 10.27 -3.46 18.30
N ILE A 169 8.98 -3.81 18.24
CA ILE A 169 7.93 -2.85 17.90
C ILE A 169 7.71 -1.83 19.03
N LYS A 170 7.68 -2.26 20.28
CA LYS A 170 7.53 -1.32 21.43
C LYS A 170 8.62 -0.27 21.45
N LYS A 171 9.85 -0.65 21.18
CA LYS A 171 10.99 0.26 21.13
C LYS A 171 10.79 1.29 20.02
N MET A 172 10.47 0.84 18.80
CA MET A 172 10.23 1.75 17.67
C MET A 172 9.09 2.74 17.94
N VAL A 173 7.98 2.27 18.52
CA VAL A 173 6.84 3.13 18.87
C VAL A 173 7.22 4.13 19.95
N ARG A 174 7.96 3.71 20.97
CA ARG A 174 8.43 4.59 22.05
C ARG A 174 9.40 5.65 21.52
N ASP A 175 10.39 5.23 20.72
CA ASP A 175 11.39 6.14 20.16
C ASP A 175 10.69 7.18 19.22
N ALA A 176 9.67 6.76 18.48
CA ALA A 176 8.84 7.69 17.71
C ALA A 176 8.01 8.64 18.58
N LYS A 177 7.48 8.17 19.72
CA LYS A 177 6.70 9.00 20.68
C LYS A 177 7.55 10.02 21.45
N GLU A 178 8.86 9.84 21.52
CA GLU A 178 9.75 10.88 22.06
C GLU A 178 9.76 12.15 21.21
N VAL A 179 9.44 12.03 19.92
CA VAL A 179 9.46 13.13 18.96
C VAL A 179 8.06 13.59 18.55
N TYR A 180 7.09 12.66 18.51
CA TYR A 180 5.74 12.90 18.00
C TYR A 180 4.66 12.60 19.02
N ASP A 181 3.67 13.49 19.12
CA ASP A 181 2.53 13.32 20.02
C ASP A 181 1.65 12.12 19.68
N SER A 182 1.59 11.72 18.40
CA SER A 182 0.74 10.64 17.95
C SER A 182 1.45 9.79 16.87
N VAL A 183 1.40 8.47 17.03
CA VAL A 183 2.13 7.49 16.22
C VAL A 183 1.18 6.45 15.66
N THR A 184 1.29 6.21 14.35
CA THR A 184 0.57 5.15 13.63
C THR A 184 1.52 4.04 13.25
N VAL A 185 1.09 2.80 13.46
CA VAL A 185 1.79 1.60 12.98
C VAL A 185 1.03 1.03 11.79
N GLU A 186 1.73 0.74 10.69
CA GLU A 186 1.14 0.07 9.52
C GLU A 186 1.78 -1.30 9.31
N VAL A 187 0.96 -2.30 8.99
CA VAL A 187 1.40 -3.68 8.78
C VAL A 187 0.55 -4.34 7.69
N ASN A 188 1.09 -5.34 7.00
CA ASN A 188 0.32 -6.22 6.14
C ASN A 188 -0.56 -7.15 7.00
N GLU A 189 -1.87 -7.18 6.77
CA GLU A 189 -2.80 -7.94 7.62
C GLU A 189 -2.53 -9.44 7.62
N GLU A 190 -2.21 -10.04 6.48
CA GLU A 190 -1.93 -11.47 6.40
C GLU A 190 -0.66 -11.83 7.18
N SER A 191 0.40 -11.05 6.98
CA SER A 191 1.66 -11.22 7.70
C SER A 191 1.48 -10.99 9.21
N PHE A 192 0.66 -10.03 9.59
CA PHE A 192 0.35 -9.74 11.00
C PHE A 192 -0.16 -10.97 11.75
N PHE A 193 -1.19 -11.65 11.24
CA PHE A 193 -1.73 -12.85 11.91
C PHE A 193 -0.75 -14.02 11.93
N GLU A 194 0.12 -14.12 10.93
CA GLU A 194 1.21 -15.09 10.94
C GLU A 194 2.25 -14.76 12.03
N ASP A 195 2.57 -13.48 12.19
CA ASP A 195 3.54 -13.01 13.17
C ASP A 195 3.04 -13.13 14.62
N MET A 196 1.72 -13.00 14.83
CA MET A 196 1.10 -13.18 16.15
C MET A 196 1.21 -14.62 16.68
N LYS A 197 1.54 -15.60 15.83
CA LYS A 197 1.83 -16.98 16.25
C LYS A 197 3.19 -17.14 16.94
N HIS A 198 4.06 -16.14 16.86
CA HIS A 198 5.33 -16.14 17.59
C HIS A 198 5.08 -16.25 19.10
N SER A 199 5.81 -17.12 19.78
CA SER A 199 5.57 -17.45 21.19
C SER A 199 5.51 -16.25 22.12
N LYS A 200 6.41 -15.27 21.93
CA LYS A 200 6.41 -14.03 22.72
C LYS A 200 5.18 -13.15 22.46
N TRP A 201 4.71 -13.07 21.19
CA TRP A 201 3.47 -12.37 20.87
C TRP A 201 2.27 -13.10 21.46
N ALA A 202 2.17 -14.41 21.27
CA ALA A 202 1.06 -15.21 21.81
C ALA A 202 0.92 -15.07 23.33
N ILE A 203 2.05 -15.12 24.06
CA ILE A 203 2.07 -14.89 25.52
C ILE A 203 1.62 -13.46 25.85
N ALA A 204 2.18 -12.45 25.20
CA ALA A 204 1.83 -11.05 25.47
C ALA A 204 0.36 -10.76 25.18
N LEU A 205 -0.19 -11.28 24.08
CA LEU A 205 -1.60 -11.17 23.72
C LEU A 205 -2.51 -11.86 24.74
N GLY A 206 -2.17 -13.09 25.15
CA GLY A 206 -2.97 -13.82 26.13
C GLY A 206 -3.05 -13.11 27.48
N TYR A 207 -1.94 -12.55 27.96
CA TYR A 207 -1.93 -11.73 29.18
C TYR A 207 -2.71 -10.41 29.01
N GLN A 208 -2.66 -9.80 27.86
CA GLN A 208 -3.43 -8.58 27.57
C GLN A 208 -4.93 -8.86 27.50
N LEU A 209 -5.32 -10.00 26.95
CA LEU A 209 -6.72 -10.43 26.83
C LEU A 209 -7.29 -10.90 28.18
N THR A 210 -6.44 -11.45 29.08
CA THR A 210 -6.83 -11.94 30.38
C THR A 210 -5.84 -11.48 31.46
N PRO A 211 -5.90 -10.20 31.89
CA PRO A 211 -4.98 -9.65 32.87
C PRO A 211 -5.01 -10.37 34.22
N ALA A 212 -6.15 -10.98 34.59
CA ALA A 212 -6.29 -11.76 35.80
C ALA A 212 -5.32 -12.96 35.87
N LEU A 213 -4.88 -13.49 34.75
CA LEU A 213 -3.93 -14.58 34.68
C LEU A 213 -2.56 -14.18 35.22
N LEU A 214 -2.08 -12.96 34.99
CA LEU A 214 -0.86 -12.41 35.56
C LEU A 214 -0.95 -12.25 37.08
N VAL A 215 -2.11 -11.83 37.58
CA VAL A 215 -2.31 -11.57 39.02
C VAL A 215 -2.43 -12.89 39.80
N SER A 216 -3.08 -13.89 39.23
CA SER A 216 -3.39 -15.15 39.92
C SER A 216 -2.26 -16.20 39.85
N ALA A 217 -1.56 -16.29 38.71
CA ALA A 217 -0.60 -17.36 38.47
C ALA A 217 0.85 -16.88 38.27
N GLY A 218 1.05 -15.56 38.16
CA GLY A 218 2.35 -14.96 37.86
C GLY A 218 2.91 -15.41 36.51
N VAL A 219 4.22 -15.34 36.31
CA VAL A 219 4.90 -15.69 35.04
C VAL A 219 5.43 -17.12 35.14
N THR A 220 4.55 -18.08 35.35
CA THR A 220 4.88 -19.54 35.36
C THR A 220 4.77 -20.11 33.94
N ALA A 221 5.41 -21.27 33.72
CA ALA A 221 5.30 -21.97 32.42
C ALA A 221 3.84 -22.34 32.09
N ASP A 222 3.05 -22.75 33.07
CA ASP A 222 1.63 -23.11 32.89
C ASP A 222 0.79 -21.86 32.57
N ALA A 223 1.05 -20.73 33.22
CA ALA A 223 0.40 -19.47 32.89
C ALA A 223 0.73 -18.99 31.47
N GLN A 224 1.98 -19.15 31.02
CA GLN A 224 2.38 -18.85 29.65
C GLN A 224 1.69 -19.76 28.63
N ASN A 225 1.59 -21.05 28.90
CA ASN A 225 0.88 -21.98 28.02
C ASN A 225 -0.61 -21.67 27.95
N THR A 226 -1.23 -21.32 29.08
CA THR A 226 -2.63 -20.86 29.12
C THR A 226 -2.81 -19.57 28.33
N ALA A 227 -1.90 -18.61 28.47
CA ALA A 227 -1.93 -17.36 27.71
C ALA A 227 -1.84 -17.60 26.19
N LYS A 228 -0.97 -18.51 25.73
CA LYS A 228 -0.89 -18.90 24.32
C LYS A 228 -2.21 -19.49 23.83
N ALA A 229 -2.82 -20.41 24.57
CA ALA A 229 -4.10 -21.01 24.19
C ALA A 229 -5.23 -19.97 24.10
N ILE A 230 -5.25 -18.97 25.00
CA ILE A 230 -6.18 -17.85 24.93
C ILE A 230 -5.96 -17.02 23.66
N ALA A 231 -4.70 -16.70 23.33
CA ALA A 231 -4.36 -15.93 22.12
C ALA A 231 -4.76 -16.68 20.84
N GLU A 232 -4.56 -18.00 20.79
CA GLU A 232 -4.94 -18.85 19.65
C GLU A 232 -6.46 -18.91 19.41
N THR A 233 -7.25 -18.77 20.46
CA THR A 233 -8.73 -18.80 20.39
C THR A 233 -9.35 -17.41 20.29
N ALA A 234 -8.57 -16.35 20.36
CA ALA A 234 -9.05 -14.98 20.28
C ALA A 234 -9.59 -14.65 18.88
N SER A 235 -10.62 -13.80 18.83
CA SER A 235 -11.09 -13.26 17.57
C SER A 235 -10.08 -12.29 16.97
N ASP A 236 -10.14 -12.12 15.64
CA ASP A 236 -9.25 -11.18 14.90
C ASP A 236 -9.31 -9.77 15.48
N ASP A 237 -10.51 -9.29 15.82
CA ASP A 237 -10.70 -7.94 16.37
C ASP A 237 -10.13 -7.82 17.79
N ALA A 238 -10.28 -8.85 18.63
CA ALA A 238 -9.67 -8.89 19.95
C ALA A 238 -8.13 -8.89 19.85
N THR A 239 -7.58 -9.68 18.93
CA THR A 239 -6.13 -9.71 18.66
C THR A 239 -5.60 -8.36 18.21
N LYS A 240 -6.29 -7.68 17.29
CA LYS A 240 -5.93 -6.33 16.81
C LYS A 240 -5.98 -5.30 17.93
N ALA A 241 -7.02 -5.33 18.77
CA ALA A 241 -7.16 -4.42 19.90
C ALA A 241 -6.07 -4.66 20.95
N ALA A 242 -5.80 -5.92 21.30
CA ALA A 242 -4.74 -6.29 22.23
C ALA A 242 -3.35 -5.90 21.70
N PHE A 243 -3.06 -6.14 20.44
CA PHE A 243 -1.81 -5.70 19.80
C PHE A 243 -1.61 -4.20 19.94
N LYS A 244 -2.60 -3.40 19.54
CA LYS A 244 -2.56 -1.93 19.67
C LYS A 244 -2.26 -1.50 21.10
N ALA A 245 -2.92 -2.10 22.11
CA ALA A 245 -2.71 -1.80 23.52
C ALA A 245 -1.28 -2.19 23.99
N ILE A 246 -0.78 -3.34 23.58
CA ILE A 246 0.56 -3.83 23.94
C ILE A 246 1.66 -2.90 23.42
N ILE A 247 1.58 -2.48 22.15
CA ILE A 247 2.61 -1.63 21.54
C ILE A 247 2.46 -0.16 21.93
N GLY A 248 1.30 0.24 22.43
CA GLY A 248 1.00 1.62 22.83
C GLY A 248 0.90 2.59 21.66
N ALA A 249 0.59 2.14 20.45
CA ALA A 249 0.37 3.00 19.29
C ALA A 249 -1.01 3.68 19.37
N ASP A 250 -1.11 4.88 18.81
CA ASP A 250 -2.39 5.60 18.79
C ASP A 250 -3.32 5.06 17.73
N GLU A 251 -2.76 4.57 16.63
CA GLU A 251 -3.47 3.94 15.54
C GLU A 251 -2.68 2.76 14.95
N VAL A 252 -3.39 1.73 14.50
CA VAL A 252 -2.80 0.62 13.74
C VAL A 252 -3.58 0.42 12.46
N ILE A 253 -2.88 0.43 11.32
CA ILE A 253 -3.48 0.25 9.99
C ILE A 253 -3.07 -1.12 9.44
N TYR A 254 -4.08 -1.95 9.15
CA TYR A 254 -3.92 -3.27 8.56
C TYR A 254 -4.12 -3.20 7.05
N ASN A 255 -3.03 -3.29 6.30
CA ASN A 255 -3.06 -3.16 4.85
C ASN A 255 -3.48 -4.47 4.19
N LYS A 256 -4.63 -4.44 3.48
CA LYS A 256 -5.21 -5.60 2.74
C LYS A 256 -5.06 -5.46 1.22
N THR A 257 -4.54 -4.34 0.74
CA THR A 257 -4.57 -4.01 -0.69
C THR A 257 -3.68 -4.95 -1.48
N ARG A 258 -4.28 -5.59 -2.47
CA ARG A 258 -3.60 -6.40 -3.49
C ARG A 258 -3.80 -5.77 -4.86
N CYS A 259 -2.76 -5.76 -5.66
CA CYS A 259 -2.77 -5.27 -7.04
C CYS A 259 -2.59 -6.43 -8.00
N GLY A 260 -3.23 -6.37 -9.17
CA GLY A 260 -3.08 -7.37 -10.22
C GLY A 260 -2.05 -6.93 -11.25
N VAL A 261 -1.18 -7.84 -11.65
CA VAL A 261 -0.25 -7.67 -12.78
C VAL A 261 -0.54 -8.74 -13.82
N GLU A 262 -0.72 -8.34 -15.07
CA GLU A 262 -0.97 -9.27 -16.16
C GLU A 262 0.34 -9.73 -16.77
N VAL A 263 0.57 -11.04 -16.71
CA VAL A 263 1.74 -11.71 -17.25
C VAL A 263 1.30 -12.64 -18.36
N TRP A 264 2.06 -12.70 -19.44
CA TRP A 264 1.81 -13.66 -20.50
C TRP A 264 2.27 -15.06 -20.06
N ASP A 265 1.35 -16.01 -20.06
CA ASP A 265 1.66 -17.42 -19.82
C ASP A 265 1.96 -18.10 -21.17
N ASP A 266 3.23 -18.38 -21.41
CA ASP A 266 3.69 -19.01 -22.65
C ASP A 266 3.18 -20.45 -22.81
N THR A 267 2.91 -21.13 -21.72
CA THR A 267 2.43 -22.52 -21.73
C THR A 267 0.98 -22.57 -22.19
N ASN A 268 0.13 -21.74 -21.60
CA ASN A 268 -1.30 -21.71 -21.88
C ASN A 268 -1.70 -20.69 -22.95
N LYS A 269 -0.73 -19.92 -23.51
CA LYS A 269 -0.94 -18.86 -24.51
C LYS A 269 -2.05 -17.88 -24.13
N LYS A 270 -2.09 -17.47 -22.86
CA LYS A 270 -3.08 -16.54 -22.32
C LYS A 270 -2.46 -15.58 -21.33
N LEU A 271 -3.15 -14.46 -21.10
CA LEU A 271 -2.84 -13.54 -20.01
C LEU A 271 -3.31 -14.13 -18.68
N VAL A 272 -2.40 -14.18 -17.71
CA VAL A 272 -2.66 -14.59 -16.35
C VAL A 272 -2.46 -13.39 -15.43
N ARG A 273 -3.38 -13.22 -14.48
CA ARG A 273 -3.30 -12.11 -13.51
C ARG A 273 -2.64 -12.59 -12.22
N ASN A 274 -1.41 -12.17 -11.99
CA ASN A 274 -0.69 -12.38 -10.75
C ASN A 274 -1.09 -11.33 -9.72
N LYS A 275 -1.28 -11.76 -8.46
CA LYS A 275 -1.63 -10.87 -7.34
C LYS A 275 -0.37 -10.49 -6.58
N LEU A 276 -0.14 -9.20 -6.43
CA LEU A 276 0.94 -8.62 -5.63
C LEU A 276 0.37 -7.87 -4.43
N TRP A 277 1.06 -7.94 -3.31
CA TRP A 277 0.75 -7.08 -2.18
C TRP A 277 1.23 -5.65 -2.44
N ALA A 278 0.36 -4.67 -2.24
CA ALA A 278 0.75 -3.28 -2.30
C ALA A 278 1.73 -2.94 -1.16
N PHE A 279 1.41 -3.34 0.07
CA PHE A 279 2.27 -3.25 1.23
C PHE A 279 2.93 -4.63 1.46
N ASN A 280 4.27 -4.66 1.53
CA ASN A 280 5.01 -5.92 1.66
C ASN A 280 4.66 -6.68 2.92
N LYS A 281 4.69 -8.02 2.82
CA LYS A 281 4.67 -8.90 3.98
C LYS A 281 5.93 -8.72 4.82
N ASP A 282 5.89 -9.19 6.04
CA ASP A 282 7.05 -9.20 6.95
C ASP A 282 7.67 -7.81 7.18
N THR A 283 6.82 -6.77 7.11
CA THR A 283 7.23 -5.37 7.27
C THR A 283 6.28 -4.61 8.19
N TYR A 284 6.86 -3.85 9.10
CA TYR A 284 6.19 -2.93 9.99
C TYR A 284 6.70 -1.51 9.72
N LEU A 285 5.78 -0.57 9.54
CA LEU A 285 6.09 0.85 9.41
C LEU A 285 5.58 1.58 10.64
N VAL A 286 6.46 2.32 11.31
CA VAL A 286 6.12 3.24 12.39
C VAL A 286 6.30 4.66 11.88
N ARG A 287 5.28 5.51 12.04
CA ARG A 287 5.28 6.88 11.52
C ARG A 287 4.41 7.81 12.35
N PRO A 288 4.58 9.14 12.24
CA PRO A 288 3.62 10.09 12.79
C PRO A 288 2.22 9.88 12.23
N SER A 289 1.20 10.12 13.04
CA SER A 289 -0.19 10.05 12.59
C SER A 289 -0.53 11.17 11.60
N GLY A 290 -1.55 10.95 10.78
CA GLY A 290 -2.04 11.92 9.81
C GLY A 290 -1.46 11.74 8.40
N LYS A 291 -1.40 12.83 7.63
CA LYS A 291 -1.01 12.82 6.22
C LYS A 291 0.50 12.60 6.05
N VAL A 292 0.88 11.52 5.43
CA VAL A 292 2.30 11.12 5.26
C VAL A 292 2.87 11.37 3.88
N GLY A 293 2.05 11.65 2.88
CA GLY A 293 2.52 11.81 1.52
C GLY A 293 1.63 12.66 0.65
N ILE A 294 2.16 13.03 -0.49
CA ILE A 294 1.46 13.77 -1.54
C ILE A 294 1.66 13.07 -2.88
N LYS A 295 0.70 13.28 -3.77
CA LYS A 295 0.88 12.94 -5.18
C LYS A 295 1.57 14.09 -5.88
N LYS A 296 2.72 13.82 -6.49
CA LYS A 296 3.37 14.70 -7.47
C LYS A 296 2.91 14.25 -8.84
N ASN A 297 2.36 15.17 -9.60
CA ASN A 297 1.83 14.92 -10.93
C ASN A 297 2.32 15.97 -11.90
N VAL A 298 2.33 15.60 -13.17
CA VAL A 298 2.61 16.51 -14.28
C VAL A 298 1.32 16.71 -15.06
N VAL A 299 1.13 17.91 -15.57
CA VAL A 299 -0.01 18.25 -16.43
C VAL A 299 -0.01 17.29 -17.63
N PRO A 300 -1.16 16.68 -17.96
CA PRO A 300 -1.25 15.75 -19.07
C PRO A 300 -0.85 16.43 -20.39
N LEU A 301 -0.27 15.65 -21.28
CA LEU A 301 0.02 16.08 -22.65
C LEU A 301 -1.27 16.47 -23.38
N ARG A 302 -1.11 17.20 -24.47
CA ARG A 302 -2.27 17.48 -25.35
C ARG A 302 -2.83 16.16 -25.88
N PRO A 303 -4.18 16.05 -25.97
CA PRO A 303 -4.82 14.89 -26.60
C PRO A 303 -4.26 14.64 -28.00
N ASP A 304 -4.21 13.37 -28.39
CA ASP A 304 -3.90 12.99 -29.77
C ASP A 304 -4.96 13.60 -30.72
N PRO A 305 -4.55 14.32 -31.75
CA PRO A 305 -5.49 14.91 -32.72
C PRO A 305 -6.39 13.86 -33.41
N SER A 306 -6.01 12.60 -33.44
CA SER A 306 -6.78 11.48 -34.00
C SER A 306 -7.82 10.91 -33.03
N ALA A 307 -7.79 11.31 -31.76
CA ALA A 307 -8.78 10.87 -30.78
C ALA A 307 -10.15 11.49 -31.05
N ILE A 308 -11.20 10.66 -31.02
CA ILE A 308 -12.59 11.13 -31.19
C ILE A 308 -13.03 11.92 -29.95
N SER A 309 -12.61 11.48 -28.80
CA SER A 309 -12.85 12.20 -27.55
C SER A 309 -11.68 12.03 -26.59
N ALA A 310 -11.45 13.04 -25.77
CA ALA A 310 -10.44 12.99 -24.72
C ALA A 310 -11.01 13.59 -23.42
N THR A 311 -10.75 12.92 -22.31
CA THR A 311 -11.20 13.34 -20.99
C THR A 311 -10.04 13.38 -20.02
N ILE A 312 -9.95 14.45 -19.24
CA ILE A 312 -8.98 14.57 -18.15
C ILE A 312 -9.59 13.94 -16.90
N PHE A 313 -8.89 13.01 -16.27
CA PHE A 313 -9.31 12.41 -15.02
C PHE A 313 -8.33 12.70 -13.88
N GLY A 314 -8.88 12.91 -12.68
CA GLY A 314 -8.07 13.18 -11.49
C GLY A 314 -7.17 14.42 -11.59
N GLY A 315 -7.37 15.30 -12.58
CA GLY A 315 -6.58 16.52 -12.82
C GLY A 315 -5.17 16.29 -13.37
N HIS A 316 -4.77 15.05 -13.64
CA HIS A 316 -3.39 14.68 -13.99
C HIS A 316 -3.28 13.44 -14.89
N GLY A 317 -4.36 12.96 -15.43
CA GLY A 317 -4.41 11.89 -16.43
C GLY A 317 -5.27 12.27 -17.62
N ILE A 318 -4.99 11.69 -18.77
CA ILE A 318 -5.81 11.80 -19.99
C ILE A 318 -6.30 10.40 -20.34
N ILE A 319 -7.57 10.29 -20.71
CA ILE A 319 -8.15 9.12 -21.35
C ILE A 319 -8.66 9.54 -22.70
N GLU A 320 -8.23 8.85 -23.74
CA GLU A 320 -8.58 9.09 -25.13
C GLU A 320 -9.36 7.91 -25.68
N TYR A 321 -10.44 8.21 -26.37
CA TYR A 321 -11.20 7.24 -27.15
C TYR A 321 -10.86 7.34 -28.62
N ARG A 322 -10.55 6.21 -29.25
CA ARG A 322 -10.22 6.10 -30.67
C ARG A 322 -11.11 5.04 -31.31
N TYR A 323 -11.51 5.29 -32.53
CA TYR A 323 -12.28 4.34 -33.32
C TYR A 323 -11.80 4.36 -34.77
N ASP A 324 -11.42 3.19 -35.29
CA ASP A 324 -11.10 3.03 -36.71
C ASP A 324 -12.31 2.42 -37.44
N PRO A 325 -12.99 3.18 -38.30
CA PRO A 325 -14.16 2.70 -39.00
C PRO A 325 -13.87 1.61 -40.05
N ARG A 326 -12.61 1.46 -40.47
CA ARG A 326 -12.22 0.45 -41.47
C ARG A 326 -12.11 -0.94 -40.83
N THR A 327 -11.46 -1.01 -39.70
CA THR A 327 -11.25 -2.26 -38.96
C THR A 327 -12.31 -2.48 -37.88
N LYS A 328 -13.23 -1.51 -37.68
CA LYS A 328 -14.21 -1.51 -36.58
C LYS A 328 -13.54 -1.69 -35.21
N TYR A 329 -12.31 -1.24 -35.14
CA TYR A 329 -11.50 -1.32 -33.93
C TYR A 329 -11.74 -0.08 -33.08
N GLN A 330 -11.99 -0.30 -31.81
CA GLN A 330 -12.12 0.79 -30.83
C GLN A 330 -11.17 0.52 -29.66
N ASP A 331 -10.53 1.58 -29.20
CA ASP A 331 -9.67 1.52 -28.05
C ASP A 331 -9.82 2.74 -27.14
N TRP A 332 -9.58 2.49 -25.86
CA TRP A 332 -9.40 3.49 -24.85
C TRP A 332 -7.93 3.50 -24.45
N VAL A 333 -7.25 4.61 -24.65
CA VAL A 333 -5.85 4.78 -24.27
C VAL A 333 -5.77 5.82 -23.18
N SER A 334 -5.03 5.53 -22.14
CA SER A 334 -4.82 6.49 -21.05
C SER A 334 -3.35 6.68 -20.75
N GLU A 335 -3.06 7.87 -20.25
CA GLU A 335 -1.77 8.26 -19.79
C GLU A 335 -1.89 8.97 -18.44
N LEU A 336 -1.06 8.55 -17.49
CA LEU A 336 -0.97 9.14 -16.17
C LEU A 336 0.50 9.32 -15.81
N THR A 337 0.87 10.55 -15.42
CA THR A 337 2.22 10.85 -14.95
C THR A 337 2.14 11.27 -13.48
N VAL A 338 2.34 10.31 -12.57
CA VAL A 338 2.18 10.50 -11.13
C VAL A 338 3.21 9.71 -10.35
N LEU A 339 3.70 10.31 -9.27
CA LEU A 339 4.49 9.65 -8.24
C LEU A 339 3.97 10.03 -6.86
N CYS A 340 3.77 9.03 -6.01
CA CYS A 340 3.44 9.23 -4.61
C CYS A 340 4.72 9.36 -3.79
N VAL A 341 4.90 10.50 -3.13
CA VAL A 341 6.12 10.80 -2.38
C VAL A 341 5.76 11.08 -0.93
N PRO A 342 6.47 10.50 0.05
CA PRO A 342 6.28 10.88 1.43
C PRO A 342 6.69 12.34 1.66
N THR A 343 5.96 13.04 2.51
CA THR A 343 6.27 14.43 2.89
C THR A 343 7.30 14.52 4.00
N ARG A 344 7.45 13.43 4.75
CA ARG A 344 8.32 13.33 5.93
C ARG A 344 9.05 11.99 5.93
N PRO A 345 9.94 11.72 4.99
CA PRO A 345 10.63 10.44 4.93
C PRO A 345 11.53 10.19 6.14
N ARG A 346 12.06 11.22 6.78
CA ARG A 346 12.91 11.08 7.97
C ARG A 346 12.14 10.62 9.21
N ASP A 347 10.82 10.82 9.22
CA ASP A 347 9.92 10.47 10.31
C ASP A 347 9.31 9.07 10.14
N MET A 348 9.75 8.33 9.13
CA MET A 348 9.28 6.98 8.84
C MET A 348 10.33 5.96 9.24
N PHE A 349 9.92 4.98 10.05
CA PHE A 349 10.78 3.90 10.54
C PHE A 349 10.24 2.58 10.05
N ILE A 350 11.05 1.83 9.31
CA ILE A 350 10.67 0.56 8.69
C ILE A 350 11.43 -0.57 9.38
N LEU A 351 10.71 -1.62 9.75
CA LEU A 351 11.26 -2.87 10.27
C LEU A 351 10.93 -4.02 9.33
N HIS A 352 11.95 -4.67 8.80
CA HIS A 352 11.82 -5.94 8.08
C HIS A 352 12.12 -7.09 9.03
N THR A 353 11.14 -7.97 9.25
CA THR A 353 11.20 -9.04 10.26
C THR A 353 11.85 -10.33 9.74
N LYS A 354 12.16 -10.35 8.44
CA LYS A 354 12.68 -11.53 7.74
C LYS A 354 13.91 -11.24 6.92
#